data_628f393144e721ca5b73e71e46a15ff2
#
_entry.id   628f393144e721ca5b73e71e46a15ff2
#
_cell.length_a   1.000
_cell.length_b   1.000
_cell.length_c   1.000
_cell.angle_alpha   90.00
_cell.angle_beta   90.00
_cell.angle_gamma   90.00
#
_symmetry.space_group_name_H-M   'P 1'
#
loop_
_entity.id
_entity.type
_entity.pdbx_description
1 polymer ?
#
loop_
_entity_poly.entity_id
_entity_poly.type
_entity_poly.pdbx_seq_one_letter_code
_entity_poly.pdbx_strand_id
1 'polypeptide(L)'
;MLFRSDLAFKLKEDKKNGVICDQLRGKNIALIFEKDSTRTRCSFEVAAHDLGANTTYLGPLGSQIGKKESIKDTARVLGRMFDGIEYRGFGQEVVEILAEFAGVPIWNGLTDEDHPTQILADFLTIKEHINKPLNEVSLAYIGDGRNNMANALMIGASKVGMNFKIIAPKKRSEERRVGKECM
;
A
#
# COMPACT_ATOMS: atom_id res chain seq x y z
N MET A 1 -9.10 7.07 -7.16
CA MET A 1 -8.51 5.76 -7.42
C MET A 1 -8.22 5.52 -8.90
N LEU A 2 -9.15 5.80 -9.82
CA LEU A 2 -8.96 5.67 -11.28
C LEU A 2 -7.71 6.41 -11.80
N PHE A 3 -7.52 7.66 -11.39
CA PHE A 3 -6.35 8.47 -11.77
C PHE A 3 -5.01 7.81 -11.41
N ARG A 4 -4.90 7.17 -10.24
CA ARG A 4 -3.67 6.49 -9.83
C ARG A 4 -3.38 5.23 -10.66
N SER A 5 -4.42 4.51 -11.06
CA SER A 5 -4.29 3.35 -11.95
C SER A 5 -3.82 3.76 -13.34
N ASP A 6 -4.33 4.87 -13.87
CA ASP A 6 -3.94 5.37 -15.20
C ASP A 6 -2.48 5.85 -15.21
N LEU A 7 -2.05 6.53 -14.14
CA LEU A 7 -0.66 6.92 -13.97
C LEU A 7 0.26 5.69 -13.86
N ALA A 8 -0.13 4.69 -13.07
CA ALA A 8 0.64 3.46 -12.92
C ALA A 8 0.79 2.70 -14.25
N PHE A 9 -0.29 2.64 -15.04
CA PHE A 9 -0.27 2.06 -16.39
C PHE A 9 0.71 2.81 -17.29
N LYS A 10 0.61 4.14 -17.34
CA LYS A 10 1.51 4.98 -18.13
C LYS A 10 2.98 4.77 -17.73
N LEU A 11 3.30 4.82 -16.45
CA LEU A 11 4.67 4.62 -15.95
C LEU A 11 5.21 3.23 -16.27
N LYS A 12 4.36 2.19 -16.23
CA LYS A 12 4.71 0.83 -16.63
C LYS A 12 5.04 0.74 -18.11
N GLU A 13 4.26 1.40 -18.97
CA GLU A 13 4.54 1.47 -20.42
C GLU A 13 5.79 2.29 -20.72
N ASP A 14 5.96 3.45 -20.09
CA ASP A 14 7.14 4.29 -20.22
C ASP A 14 8.41 3.47 -19.89
N LYS A 15 8.42 2.74 -18.78
CA LYS A 15 9.52 1.84 -18.41
C LYS A 15 9.77 0.75 -19.44
N LYS A 16 8.71 0.10 -19.95
CA LYS A 16 8.83 -0.94 -20.98
C LYS A 16 9.42 -0.41 -22.30
N ASN A 17 9.12 0.84 -22.62
CA ASN A 17 9.61 1.54 -23.81
C ASN A 17 10.96 2.23 -23.61
N GLY A 18 11.61 2.08 -22.46
CA GLY A 18 12.89 2.68 -22.15
C GLY A 18 12.84 4.21 -21.92
N VAL A 19 11.65 4.77 -21.69
CA VAL A 19 11.49 6.18 -21.38
C VAL A 19 12.02 6.46 -19.99
N ILE A 20 13.00 7.35 -19.89
CA ILE A 20 13.56 7.77 -18.60
C ILE A 20 12.58 8.73 -17.93
N CYS A 21 12.19 8.41 -16.70
CA CYS A 21 11.35 9.22 -15.86
C CYS A 21 12.16 9.71 -14.65
N ASP A 22 12.23 11.02 -14.42
CA ASP A 22 12.96 11.61 -13.31
C ASP A 22 12.09 12.57 -12.46
N GLN A 23 10.79 12.32 -12.43
CA GLN A 23 9.81 13.16 -11.73
C GLN A 23 10.07 13.29 -10.23
N LEU A 24 10.78 12.34 -9.63
CA LEU A 24 11.18 12.36 -8.23
C LEU A 24 12.68 12.61 -8.03
N ARG A 25 13.34 13.22 -9.02
CA ARG A 25 14.78 13.54 -8.93
C ARG A 25 15.08 14.36 -7.66
N GLY A 26 16.06 13.90 -6.89
CA GLY A 26 16.49 14.54 -5.65
C GLY A 26 15.59 14.29 -4.45
N LYS A 27 14.52 13.49 -4.59
CA LYS A 27 13.67 13.05 -3.51
C LYS A 27 14.29 11.87 -2.77
N ASN A 28 14.07 11.82 -1.45
CA ASN A 28 14.56 10.76 -0.58
C ASN A 28 13.35 10.10 0.09
N ILE A 29 13.25 8.78 -0.03
CA ILE A 29 12.14 7.99 0.49
C ILE A 29 12.66 7.04 1.58
N ALA A 30 12.06 7.09 2.76
CA ALA A 30 12.31 6.10 3.81
C ALA A 30 11.44 4.85 3.59
N LEU A 31 12.04 3.68 3.72
CA LEU A 31 11.35 2.39 3.67
C LEU A 31 11.46 1.71 5.04
N ILE A 32 10.40 1.82 5.84
CA ILE A 32 10.35 1.27 7.21
C ILE A 32 9.73 -0.12 7.16
N PHE A 33 10.48 -1.12 7.60
CA PHE A 33 10.05 -2.51 7.65
C PHE A 33 10.19 -3.07 9.06
N GLU A 34 9.06 -3.27 9.75
CA GLU A 34 9.01 -4.09 10.96
C GLU A 34 8.80 -5.58 10.62
N LYS A 35 8.23 -5.84 9.44
CA LYS A 35 7.98 -7.17 8.90
C LYS A 35 8.70 -7.33 7.58
N ASP A 36 9.68 -8.22 7.53
CA ASP A 36 10.50 -8.45 6.34
C ASP A 36 9.69 -8.80 5.09
N SER A 37 10.12 -8.28 3.96
CA SER A 37 9.52 -8.59 2.66
C SER A 37 10.50 -8.28 1.52
N THR A 38 10.92 -9.29 0.82
CA THR A 38 11.76 -9.13 -0.38
C THR A 38 11.03 -8.39 -1.49
N ARG A 39 9.81 -8.83 -1.83
CA ARG A 39 9.06 -8.27 -2.97
C ARG A 39 8.66 -6.81 -2.76
N THR A 40 8.09 -6.47 -1.60
CA THR A 40 7.67 -5.10 -1.30
C THR A 40 8.87 -4.15 -1.28
N ARG A 41 9.95 -4.56 -0.60
CA ARG A 41 11.19 -3.78 -0.56
C ARG A 41 11.72 -3.51 -1.96
N CYS A 42 11.98 -4.55 -2.75
CA CYS A 42 12.51 -4.39 -4.10
C CYS A 42 11.58 -3.56 -5.01
N SER A 43 10.25 -3.72 -4.87
CA SER A 43 9.29 -2.95 -5.66
C SER A 43 9.37 -1.46 -5.37
N PHE A 44 9.45 -1.06 -4.10
CA PHE A 44 9.58 0.34 -3.73
C PHE A 44 10.96 0.91 -4.10
N GLU A 45 12.04 0.16 -3.83
CA GLU A 45 13.40 0.59 -4.20
C GLU A 45 13.53 0.81 -5.71
N VAL A 46 13.10 -0.16 -6.52
CA VAL A 46 13.18 -0.07 -7.98
C VAL A 46 12.27 1.03 -8.52
N ALA A 47 11.02 1.14 -8.03
CA ALA A 47 10.10 2.18 -8.48
C ALA A 47 10.61 3.60 -8.15
N ALA A 48 11.17 3.79 -6.95
CA ALA A 48 11.77 5.06 -6.56
C ALA A 48 12.97 5.41 -7.46
N HIS A 49 13.85 4.44 -7.71
CA HIS A 49 15.01 4.61 -8.58
C HIS A 49 14.60 4.94 -10.02
N ASP A 50 13.62 4.23 -10.58
CA ASP A 50 13.11 4.48 -11.94
C ASP A 50 12.53 5.90 -12.09
N LEU A 51 12.07 6.50 -11.00
CA LEU A 51 11.55 7.88 -10.95
C LEU A 51 12.61 8.92 -10.55
N GLY A 52 13.87 8.51 -10.35
CA GLY A 52 14.99 9.40 -10.00
C GLY A 52 15.11 9.72 -8.50
N ALA A 53 14.38 9.02 -7.64
CA ALA A 53 14.47 9.16 -6.18
C ALA A 53 15.54 8.24 -5.58
N ASN A 54 15.98 8.58 -4.36
CA ASN A 54 16.80 7.72 -3.52
C ASN A 54 15.94 7.04 -2.46
N THR A 55 16.39 5.88 -1.97
CA THR A 55 15.72 5.17 -0.88
C THR A 55 16.67 4.90 0.27
N THR A 56 16.14 4.89 1.49
CA THR A 56 16.83 4.45 2.69
C THR A 56 16.01 3.36 3.37
N TYR A 57 16.57 2.17 3.46
CA TYR A 57 15.92 1.04 4.11
C TYR A 57 16.17 1.04 5.62
N LEU A 58 15.09 1.00 6.39
CA LEU A 58 15.08 0.93 7.85
C LEU A 58 14.43 -0.40 8.27
N GLY A 59 15.25 -1.44 8.36
CA GLY A 59 14.80 -2.79 8.71
C GLY A 59 14.65 -3.00 10.22
N PRO A 60 14.12 -4.18 10.63
CA PRO A 60 13.78 -4.46 12.03
C PRO A 60 14.98 -4.55 12.96
N LEU A 61 16.17 -4.85 12.43
CA LEU A 61 17.38 -5.01 13.23
C LEU A 61 18.21 -3.73 13.38
N GLY A 62 17.98 -2.71 12.57
CA GLY A 62 18.79 -1.47 12.53
C GLY A 62 18.09 -0.23 13.06
N SER A 63 16.79 -0.30 13.37
CA SER A 63 16.00 0.85 13.82
C SER A 63 15.69 0.82 15.31
N GLN A 64 15.57 2.01 15.91
CA GLN A 64 15.11 2.20 17.29
C GLN A 64 13.60 2.51 17.35
N ILE A 65 12.91 2.44 16.23
CA ILE A 65 11.48 2.77 16.06
C ILE A 65 10.64 1.90 17.02
N GLY A 66 9.82 2.57 17.84
CA GLY A 66 8.95 1.88 18.80
C GLY A 66 9.67 1.21 19.99
N LYS A 67 11.00 1.39 20.12
CA LYS A 67 11.79 0.77 21.20
C LYS A 67 12.28 1.83 22.21
N LYS A 68 13.13 2.76 21.77
CA LYS A 68 13.68 3.82 22.61
C LYS A 68 13.02 5.17 22.36
N GLU A 69 12.36 5.34 21.24
CA GLU A 69 11.61 6.54 20.89
C GLU A 69 10.18 6.19 20.49
N SER A 70 9.27 7.14 20.72
CA SER A 70 7.88 6.95 20.32
C SER A 70 7.74 7.01 18.80
N ILE A 71 6.74 6.30 18.25
CA ILE A 71 6.40 6.38 16.81
C ILE A 71 6.16 7.83 16.39
N LYS A 72 5.56 8.63 17.26
CA LYS A 72 5.28 10.04 17.02
C LYS A 72 6.56 10.89 16.86
N ASP A 73 7.57 10.65 17.68
CA ASP A 73 8.84 11.36 17.58
C ASP A 73 9.63 10.88 16.36
N THR A 74 9.66 9.57 16.11
CA THR A 74 10.21 9.01 14.88
C THR A 74 9.56 9.63 13.64
N ALA A 75 8.24 9.77 13.61
CA ALA A 75 7.51 10.38 12.48
C ALA A 75 7.99 11.81 12.23
N ARG A 76 8.10 12.63 13.28
CA ARG A 76 8.56 14.01 13.18
C ARG A 76 10.01 14.12 12.69
N VAL A 77 10.89 13.26 13.18
CA VAL A 77 12.30 13.25 12.77
C VAL A 77 12.42 12.83 11.31
N LEU A 78 11.82 11.70 10.93
CA LEU A 78 11.90 11.20 9.55
C LEU A 78 11.22 12.14 8.55
N GLY A 79 10.11 12.77 8.93
CA GLY A 79 9.44 13.78 8.11
C GLY A 79 10.26 15.05 7.85
N ARG A 80 11.33 15.30 8.62
CA ARG A 80 12.31 16.38 8.34
C ARG A 80 13.47 15.93 7.47
N MET A 81 13.70 14.63 7.34
CA MET A 81 14.81 14.05 6.60
C MET A 81 14.40 13.53 5.23
N PHE A 82 13.15 13.07 5.09
CA PHE A 82 12.64 12.39 3.91
C PHE A 82 11.47 13.14 3.28
N ASP A 83 11.28 12.95 1.98
CA ASP A 83 10.17 13.52 1.20
C ASP A 83 8.93 12.60 1.19
N GLY A 84 9.07 11.39 1.69
CA GLY A 84 7.98 10.42 1.83
C GLY A 84 8.46 9.18 2.58
N ILE A 85 7.51 8.43 3.15
CA ILE A 85 7.80 7.26 3.99
C ILE A 85 6.88 6.12 3.58
N GLU A 86 7.45 4.98 3.29
CA GLU A 86 6.72 3.71 3.21
C GLU A 86 6.83 2.98 4.55
N TYR A 87 5.74 2.42 5.00
CA TYR A 87 5.70 1.59 6.20
C TYR A 87 5.09 0.22 5.89
N ARG A 88 5.82 -0.81 6.31
CA ARG A 88 5.35 -2.18 6.32
C ARG A 88 5.60 -2.81 7.70
N GLY A 89 4.52 -3.16 8.38
CA GLY A 89 4.60 -3.66 9.75
C GLY A 89 3.37 -4.44 10.18
N PHE A 90 3.06 -4.33 11.46
CA PHE A 90 1.97 -5.04 12.10
C PHE A 90 0.77 -4.11 12.36
N GLY A 91 0.96 -3.08 13.16
CA GLY A 91 -0.12 -2.23 13.67
C GLY A 91 -0.60 -1.21 12.63
N GLN A 92 -1.91 -1.15 12.43
CA GLN A 92 -2.53 -0.10 11.60
C GLN A 92 -2.33 1.27 12.25
N GLU A 93 -2.40 1.35 13.58
CA GLU A 93 -2.18 2.57 14.35
C GLU A 93 -0.80 3.21 14.11
N VAL A 94 0.21 2.40 13.80
CA VAL A 94 1.57 2.90 13.52
C VAL A 94 1.59 3.72 12.23
N VAL A 95 0.98 3.22 11.15
CA VAL A 95 0.93 3.96 9.89
C VAL A 95 0.06 5.20 10.00
N GLU A 96 -0.97 5.18 10.82
CA GLU A 96 -1.84 6.33 11.09
C GLU A 96 -1.09 7.43 11.87
N ILE A 97 -0.34 7.06 12.91
CA ILE A 97 0.53 8.01 13.65
C ILE A 97 1.60 8.60 12.72
N LEU A 98 2.23 7.78 11.89
CA LEU A 98 3.18 8.28 10.90
C LEU A 98 2.51 9.30 9.96
N ALA A 99 1.31 9.01 9.46
CA ALA A 99 0.57 9.89 8.57
C ALA A 99 0.17 11.22 9.23
N GLU A 100 -0.16 11.19 10.53
CA GLU A 100 -0.55 12.38 11.29
C GLU A 100 0.64 13.30 11.60
N PHE A 101 1.82 12.72 11.94
CA PHE A 101 2.91 13.50 12.53
C PHE A 101 4.13 13.70 11.64
N ALA A 102 4.30 12.98 10.54
CA ALA A 102 5.47 13.12 9.69
C ALA A 102 5.47 14.38 8.81
N GLY A 103 4.29 14.86 8.42
CA GLY A 103 4.17 16.04 7.53
C GLY A 103 4.59 15.78 6.08
N VAL A 104 4.84 14.52 5.72
CA VAL A 104 5.14 14.04 4.37
C VAL A 104 4.22 12.89 3.99
N PRO A 105 4.07 12.55 2.70
CA PRO A 105 3.27 11.41 2.28
C PRO A 105 3.71 10.10 2.94
N ILE A 106 2.72 9.33 3.41
CA ILE A 106 2.94 8.00 3.98
C ILE A 106 2.24 6.97 3.09
N TRP A 107 2.94 5.88 2.75
CA TRP A 107 2.39 4.74 2.05
C TRP A 107 2.32 3.53 2.97
N ASN A 108 1.11 2.97 3.09
CA ASN A 108 0.92 1.70 3.76
C ASN A 108 1.33 0.55 2.82
N GLY A 109 2.52 0.02 3.00
CA GLY A 109 3.04 -1.15 2.27
C GLY A 109 2.42 -2.46 2.72
N LEU A 110 2.01 -2.56 3.98
CA LEU A 110 1.16 -3.60 4.57
C LEU A 110 1.04 -3.38 6.08
N THR A 111 -0.16 -3.60 6.62
CA THR A 111 -0.41 -3.87 8.04
C THR A 111 -1.15 -5.19 8.20
N ASP A 112 -1.40 -5.61 9.45
CA ASP A 112 -2.24 -6.80 9.71
C ASP A 112 -3.71 -6.56 9.32
N GLU A 113 -4.13 -5.31 9.14
CA GLU A 113 -5.50 -4.93 8.78
C GLU A 113 -5.69 -4.62 7.30
N ASP A 114 -4.68 -4.04 6.62
CA ASP A 114 -4.84 -3.54 5.25
C ASP A 114 -3.55 -3.70 4.41
N HIS A 115 -3.72 -3.74 3.08
CA HIS A 115 -2.63 -3.77 2.11
C HIS A 115 -2.99 -2.98 0.84
N PRO A 116 -3.18 -1.65 0.93
CA PRO A 116 -3.73 -0.84 -0.16
C PRO A 116 -2.86 -0.80 -1.42
N THR A 117 -1.54 -0.92 -1.29
CA THR A 117 -0.63 -0.95 -2.44
C THR A 117 -0.82 -2.21 -3.28
N GLN A 118 -1.15 -3.36 -2.67
CA GLN A 118 -1.46 -4.58 -3.40
C GLN A 118 -2.74 -4.42 -4.23
N ILE A 119 -3.76 -3.75 -3.68
CA ILE A 119 -5.02 -3.52 -4.40
C ILE A 119 -4.83 -2.67 -5.65
N LEU A 120 -3.93 -1.70 -5.62
CA LEU A 120 -3.58 -0.93 -6.82
C LEU A 120 -2.95 -1.83 -7.90
N ALA A 121 -2.09 -2.76 -7.51
CA ALA A 121 -1.48 -3.74 -8.42
C ALA A 121 -2.50 -4.73 -8.98
N ASP A 122 -3.40 -5.25 -8.13
CA ASP A 122 -4.46 -6.18 -8.54
C ASP A 122 -5.41 -5.51 -9.54
N PHE A 123 -5.82 -4.27 -9.28
CA PHE A 123 -6.71 -3.53 -10.18
C PHE A 123 -6.01 -3.15 -11.49
N LEU A 124 -4.72 -2.84 -11.46
CA LEU A 124 -3.95 -2.64 -12.69
C LEU A 124 -3.92 -3.93 -13.53
N THR A 125 -3.67 -5.07 -12.90
CA THR A 125 -3.68 -6.38 -13.55
C THR A 125 -5.04 -6.71 -14.15
N ILE A 126 -6.14 -6.45 -13.43
CA ILE A 126 -7.50 -6.62 -13.94
C ILE A 126 -7.71 -5.75 -15.18
N LYS A 127 -7.33 -4.48 -15.16
CA LYS A 127 -7.44 -3.57 -16.31
C LYS A 127 -6.62 -4.03 -17.53
N GLU A 128 -5.47 -4.64 -17.30
CA GLU A 128 -4.62 -5.16 -18.39
C GLU A 128 -5.19 -6.40 -19.08
N HIS A 129 -5.97 -7.19 -18.36
CA HIS A 129 -6.46 -8.49 -18.86
C HIS A 129 -7.96 -8.53 -19.14
N ILE A 130 -8.73 -7.60 -18.58
CA ILE A 130 -10.18 -7.57 -18.75
C ILE A 130 -10.58 -6.24 -19.40
N ASN A 131 -11.07 -6.32 -20.63
CA ASN A 131 -11.53 -5.14 -21.38
C ASN A 131 -12.94 -4.71 -20.94
N LYS A 132 -13.08 -4.37 -19.66
CA LYS A 132 -14.30 -3.84 -19.04
C LYS A 132 -13.96 -2.77 -18.01
N PRO A 133 -14.83 -1.79 -17.78
CA PRO A 133 -14.70 -0.87 -16.63
C PRO A 133 -14.73 -1.66 -15.32
N LEU A 134 -13.98 -1.20 -14.30
CA LEU A 134 -13.87 -1.91 -13.02
C LEU A 134 -15.22 -2.08 -12.31
N ASN A 135 -16.15 -1.17 -12.48
CA ASN A 135 -17.51 -1.25 -11.91
C ASN A 135 -18.41 -2.32 -12.59
N GLU A 136 -18.00 -2.84 -13.73
CA GLU A 136 -18.68 -3.96 -14.40
C GLU A 136 -18.00 -5.32 -14.14
N VAL A 137 -16.89 -5.31 -13.40
CA VAL A 137 -16.17 -6.51 -13.01
C VAL A 137 -16.75 -7.07 -11.72
N SER A 138 -16.86 -8.41 -11.66
CA SER A 138 -17.17 -9.15 -10.42
C SER A 138 -15.92 -9.88 -9.95
N LEU A 139 -15.52 -9.65 -8.71
CA LEU A 139 -14.37 -10.25 -8.08
C LEU A 139 -14.82 -11.08 -6.86
N ALA A 140 -14.24 -12.26 -6.69
CA ALA A 140 -14.46 -13.07 -5.50
C ALA A 140 -13.14 -13.36 -4.79
N TYR A 141 -13.12 -13.13 -3.48
CA TYR A 141 -12.04 -13.58 -2.60
C TYR A 141 -12.47 -14.88 -1.92
N ILE A 142 -11.65 -15.92 -2.04
CA ILE A 142 -11.91 -17.22 -1.43
C ILE A 142 -10.79 -17.50 -0.42
N GLY A 143 -11.12 -17.55 0.88
CA GLY A 143 -10.11 -17.76 1.91
C GLY A 143 -10.55 -17.34 3.30
N ASP A 144 -9.59 -16.90 4.15
CA ASP A 144 -9.91 -16.34 5.47
C ASP A 144 -10.46 -14.92 5.32
N GLY A 145 -11.74 -14.72 5.56
CA GLY A 145 -12.41 -13.41 5.45
C GLY A 145 -11.93 -12.36 6.46
N ARG A 146 -11.07 -12.74 7.43
CA ARG A 146 -10.45 -11.81 8.39
C ARG A 146 -9.04 -11.40 7.99
N ASN A 147 -8.56 -11.89 6.86
CA ASN A 147 -7.23 -11.54 6.34
C ASN A 147 -7.21 -10.10 5.84
N ASN A 148 -6.07 -9.42 5.99
CA ASN A 148 -5.87 -8.05 5.50
C ASN A 148 -6.20 -7.90 3.99
N MET A 149 -5.96 -8.94 3.19
CA MET A 149 -6.31 -8.90 1.77
C MET A 149 -7.81 -8.91 1.51
N ALA A 150 -8.60 -9.61 2.34
CA ALA A 150 -10.06 -9.56 2.25
C ALA A 150 -10.58 -8.15 2.53
N ASN A 151 -10.05 -7.50 3.58
CA ASN A 151 -10.39 -6.12 3.94
C ASN A 151 -9.97 -5.14 2.82
N ALA A 152 -8.72 -5.21 2.40
CA ALA A 152 -8.17 -4.33 1.37
C ALA A 152 -8.94 -4.44 0.05
N LEU A 153 -9.26 -5.66 -0.40
CA LEU A 153 -10.06 -5.89 -1.61
C LEU A 153 -11.48 -5.36 -1.47
N MET A 154 -12.12 -5.55 -0.31
CA MET A 154 -13.46 -5.03 -0.04
C MET A 154 -13.49 -3.50 -0.12
N ILE A 155 -12.57 -2.84 0.57
CA ILE A 155 -12.43 -1.37 0.55
C ILE A 155 -12.13 -0.88 -0.87
N GLY A 156 -11.19 -1.51 -1.55
CA GLY A 156 -10.82 -1.15 -2.91
C GLY A 156 -11.97 -1.33 -3.90
N ALA A 157 -12.65 -2.46 -3.86
CA ALA A 157 -13.81 -2.77 -4.71
C ALA A 157 -14.95 -1.74 -4.51
N SER A 158 -15.26 -1.42 -3.24
CA SER A 158 -16.25 -0.38 -2.91
C SER A 158 -15.90 0.98 -3.54
N LYS A 159 -14.62 1.38 -3.49
CA LYS A 159 -14.15 2.66 -4.03
C LYS A 159 -14.24 2.77 -5.56
N VAL A 160 -14.27 1.67 -6.27
CA VAL A 160 -14.37 1.63 -7.75
C VAL A 160 -15.73 1.13 -8.23
N GLY A 161 -16.67 0.82 -7.32
CA GLY A 161 -17.99 0.30 -7.65
C GLY A 161 -18.00 -1.14 -8.16
N MET A 162 -16.95 -1.93 -7.88
CA MET A 162 -16.81 -3.31 -8.32
C MET A 162 -17.71 -4.23 -7.49
N ASN A 163 -18.34 -5.21 -8.12
CA ASN A 163 -19.07 -6.25 -7.40
C ASN A 163 -18.08 -7.21 -6.72
N PHE A 164 -18.07 -7.21 -5.40
CA PHE A 164 -17.13 -8.01 -4.61
C PHE A 164 -17.84 -9.01 -3.70
N LYS A 165 -17.31 -10.24 -3.65
CA LYS A 165 -17.82 -11.30 -2.79
C LYS A 165 -16.70 -11.95 -2.00
N ILE A 166 -16.95 -12.18 -0.71
CA ILE A 166 -16.05 -12.97 0.16
C ILE A 166 -16.70 -14.34 0.38
N ILE A 167 -15.93 -15.38 0.08
CA ILE A 167 -16.31 -16.78 0.30
C ILE A 167 -15.36 -17.35 1.35
N ALA A 168 -15.84 -17.51 2.56
CA ALA A 168 -15.04 -17.97 3.70
C ALA A 168 -15.79 -19.03 4.51
N PRO A 169 -15.08 -19.97 5.19
CA PRO A 169 -15.70 -20.85 6.16
C PRO A 169 -16.35 -20.05 7.30
N LYS A 170 -17.51 -20.52 7.84
CA LYS A 170 -18.25 -19.82 8.92
C LYS A 170 -17.39 -19.34 10.10
N LYS A 171 -16.36 -20.10 10.47
CA LYS A 171 -15.43 -19.74 11.57
C LYS A 171 -14.45 -18.61 11.20
N ARG A 172 -14.37 -18.24 9.92
CA ARG A 172 -13.43 -17.28 9.35
C ARG A 172 -14.12 -16.24 8.47
N SER A 173 -15.44 -16.09 8.60
CA SER A 173 -16.20 -15.03 7.96
C SER A 173 -16.32 -13.81 8.89
N GLU A 174 -16.21 -12.62 8.34
CA GLU A 174 -16.40 -11.37 9.09
C GLU A 174 -17.87 -10.92 9.19
N GLU A 175 -18.79 -11.81 9.42
CA GLU A 175 -20.22 -11.46 9.57
C GLU A 175 -20.48 -10.35 10.62
N ARG A 176 -19.50 -10.02 11.47
CA ARG A 176 -19.66 -9.01 12.53
C ARG A 176 -19.20 -7.59 12.19
N ARG A 177 -18.40 -7.36 11.13
CA ARG A 177 -17.93 -6.01 10.79
C ARG A 177 -18.81 -5.27 9.78
N VAL A 178 -19.51 -5.98 8.91
CA VAL A 178 -20.36 -5.39 7.86
C VAL A 178 -21.59 -4.64 8.43
N GLY A 179 -21.99 -4.88 9.65
CA GLY A 179 -23.20 -4.30 10.25
C GLY A 179 -23.00 -2.96 10.97
N LYS A 180 -21.80 -2.41 11.10
CA LYS A 180 -21.58 -1.19 11.89
C LYS A 180 -21.06 0.02 11.10
N GLU A 181 -20.61 -0.16 9.87
CA GLU A 181 -20.00 0.92 9.09
C GLU A 181 -20.78 1.34 7.82
N CYS A 182 -21.95 0.75 7.61
CA CYS A 182 -22.83 1.08 6.48
C CYS A 182 -24.18 1.70 6.91
N MET A 183 -24.23 2.37 8.06
CA MET A 183 -25.36 3.22 8.42
C MET A 183 -24.89 4.65 8.65
#